data_14db1bb27307edff9c526904cdff49d5
#
_entry.id   14db1bb27307edff9c526904cdff49d5
#
_cell.length_a   1.000
_cell.length_b   1.000
_cell.length_c   1.000
_cell.angle_alpha   90.00
_cell.angle_beta   90.00
_cell.angle_gamma   90.00
#
_symmetry.space_group_name_H-M   'P 1'
#
loop_
_entity.id
_entity.type
_entity.pdbx_description
1 polymer ?
#
loop_
_entity_poly.entity_id
_entity_poly.type
_entity_poly.pdbx_seq_one_letter_code
_entity_poly.pdbx_strand_id
1 'polypeptide(L)'
;IILEINKNGGQGMKVLFATGEAFPFVKTGGLGDVSYSLPKTLVQKEKIDVRVILPKYSKISSDLLKNAKHLGHKEIWVAHHNEYVGIEEVELEEVIYYLVDNERYFKRANVYGEFDDCERFLFFCKAVVETMDITGFKPDIIHCNDWQSALIPIYLKERGIYDVKTIFTIHNLRFQGFFFNNVIEDLLEIDRAKYFQEDGLKYYDMISFLKGGVVYSDYITTVSDSYA
;
A
#
# COMPACT_ATOMS: atom_id res chain seq x y z
N ILE A 1 -5.19 -12.84 12.93
CA ILE A 1 -3.97 -13.19 12.14
C ILE A 1 -2.75 -12.47 12.70
N ILE A 2 -2.67 -11.12 12.70
CA ILE A 2 -1.50 -10.39 13.23
C ILE A 2 -1.19 -10.82 14.68
N LEU A 3 -2.18 -10.89 15.55
CA LEU A 3 -2.00 -11.31 16.94
C LEU A 3 -1.63 -12.80 17.09
N GLU A 4 -2.07 -13.66 16.20
CA GLU A 4 -1.72 -15.07 16.18
C GLU A 4 -0.26 -15.27 15.76
N ILE A 5 0.21 -14.54 14.75
CA ILE A 5 1.60 -14.57 14.31
C ILE A 5 2.51 -14.05 15.44
N ASN A 6 2.11 -12.99 16.15
CA ASN A 6 2.89 -12.41 17.26
C ASN A 6 3.09 -13.39 18.43
N LYS A 7 2.13 -14.26 18.73
CA LYS A 7 2.26 -15.27 19.80
C LYS A 7 3.36 -16.30 19.55
N ASN A 8 3.81 -16.45 18.31
CA ASN A 8 4.83 -17.43 17.90
C ASN A 8 6.23 -16.82 17.71
N GLY A 9 6.39 -15.49 17.82
CA GLY A 9 7.65 -14.77 17.60
C GLY A 9 7.96 -13.81 18.74
N GLY A 10 8.91 -14.13 19.56
CA GLY A 10 9.28 -13.31 20.70
C GLY A 10 10.24 -12.17 20.37
N GLN A 11 9.79 -11.07 19.94
CA GLN A 11 10.27 -9.68 20.06
C GLN A 11 9.50 -8.83 19.05
N GLY A 12 8.76 -7.82 19.55
CA GLY A 12 8.17 -6.67 18.86
C GLY A 12 7.92 -6.81 17.35
N MET A 13 6.87 -7.55 16.94
CA MET A 13 6.45 -7.65 15.54
C MET A 13 6.34 -6.26 14.91
N LYS A 14 6.84 -6.11 13.69
CA LYS A 14 6.82 -4.87 12.90
C LYS A 14 5.86 -5.00 11.73
N VAL A 15 4.89 -4.11 11.66
CA VAL A 15 3.87 -4.11 10.60
C VAL A 15 3.92 -2.79 9.83
N LEU A 16 4.09 -2.86 8.51
CA LEU A 16 3.87 -1.74 7.61
C LEU A 16 2.46 -1.81 7.05
N PHE A 17 1.60 -0.88 7.44
CA PHE A 17 0.21 -0.80 7.00
C PHE A 17 0.12 0.10 5.77
N ALA A 18 0.01 -0.50 4.58
CA ALA A 18 -0.05 0.21 3.30
C ALA A 18 -1.51 0.46 2.90
N THR A 19 -1.84 1.72 2.62
CA THR A 19 -3.22 2.14 2.35
C THR A 19 -3.29 3.32 1.38
N GLY A 20 -4.39 3.42 0.64
CA GLY A 20 -4.67 4.58 -0.23
C GLY A 20 -5.16 5.81 0.53
N GLU A 21 -5.68 5.67 1.75
CA GLU A 21 -6.20 6.77 2.57
C GLU A 21 -6.11 6.45 4.06
N ALA A 22 -5.95 7.46 4.90
CA ALA A 22 -5.99 7.35 6.36
C ALA A 22 -6.46 8.68 6.99
N PHE A 23 -7.45 8.65 7.87
CA PHE A 23 -7.81 9.80 8.69
C PHE A 23 -6.67 10.13 9.67
N PRO A 24 -6.35 11.42 9.96
CA PRO A 24 -6.97 12.62 9.43
C PRO A 24 -6.28 13.18 8.16
N PHE A 25 -5.31 12.49 7.59
CA PHE A 25 -4.57 12.96 6.41
C PHE A 25 -5.49 13.12 5.20
N VAL A 26 -6.18 12.04 4.85
CA VAL A 26 -7.19 12.03 3.79
C VAL A 26 -8.20 10.92 4.05
N LYS A 27 -9.47 11.18 3.74
CA LYS A 27 -10.55 10.21 3.89
C LYS A 27 -11.59 10.43 2.80
N THR A 28 -11.96 9.35 2.11
CA THR A 28 -13.06 9.33 1.14
C THR A 28 -14.16 8.34 1.54
N GLY A 29 -13.82 7.34 2.35
CA GLY A 29 -14.72 6.27 2.78
C GLY A 29 -14.33 5.63 4.11
N GLY A 30 -14.87 4.44 4.37
CA GLY A 30 -14.61 3.68 5.60
C GLY A 30 -13.17 3.19 5.73
N LEU A 31 -12.45 3.04 4.61
CA LEU A 31 -11.03 2.67 4.62
C LEU A 31 -10.21 3.66 5.44
N GLY A 32 -10.47 4.97 5.28
CA GLY A 32 -9.76 6.01 6.03
C GLY A 32 -9.92 5.87 7.54
N ASP A 33 -11.11 5.47 8.04
CA ASP A 33 -11.36 5.25 9.47
C ASP A 33 -10.62 4.01 9.99
N VAL A 34 -10.65 2.92 9.23
CA VAL A 34 -9.94 1.68 9.60
C VAL A 34 -8.43 1.90 9.60
N SER A 35 -7.91 2.61 8.59
CA SER A 35 -6.48 2.93 8.45
C SER A 35 -5.94 3.88 9.55
N TYR A 36 -6.83 4.52 10.29
CA TYR A 36 -6.50 5.26 11.50
C TYR A 36 -6.66 4.39 12.75
N SER A 37 -7.83 3.77 12.93
CA SER A 37 -8.21 3.14 14.20
C SER A 37 -7.48 1.82 14.46
N LEU A 38 -7.25 1.01 13.42
CA LEU A 38 -6.61 -0.30 13.57
C LEU A 38 -5.11 -0.16 13.91
N PRO A 39 -4.28 0.62 13.17
CA PRO A 39 -2.89 0.86 13.54
C PRO A 39 -2.75 1.42 14.97
N LYS A 40 -3.55 2.43 15.31
CA LYS A 40 -3.55 3.02 16.65
C LYS A 40 -3.85 1.99 17.74
N THR A 41 -4.87 1.15 17.53
CA THR A 41 -5.22 0.09 18.48
C THR A 41 -4.09 -0.92 18.66
N LEU A 42 -3.47 -1.35 17.56
CA LEU A 42 -2.36 -2.31 17.59
C LEU A 42 -1.13 -1.73 18.31
N VAL A 43 -0.81 -0.46 18.09
CA VAL A 43 0.30 0.22 18.79
C VAL A 43 -0.01 0.39 20.28
N GLN A 44 -1.16 0.97 20.61
CA GLN A 44 -1.47 1.38 21.98
C GLN A 44 -1.84 0.19 22.89
N LYS A 45 -2.62 -0.75 22.39
CA LYS A 45 -3.14 -1.87 23.18
C LYS A 45 -2.28 -3.14 23.09
N GLU A 46 -1.82 -3.47 21.89
CA GLU A 46 -1.12 -4.73 21.64
C GLU A 46 0.41 -4.58 21.63
N LYS A 47 0.91 -3.33 21.70
CA LYS A 47 2.34 -3.00 21.70
C LYS A 47 3.10 -3.54 20.47
N ILE A 48 2.42 -3.58 19.32
CA ILE A 48 2.99 -3.93 18.02
C ILE A 48 3.54 -2.65 17.38
N ASP A 49 4.76 -2.67 16.82
CA ASP A 49 5.29 -1.54 16.05
C ASP A 49 4.61 -1.48 14.68
N VAL A 50 3.49 -0.75 14.61
CA VAL A 50 2.75 -0.54 13.37
C VAL A 50 3.03 0.85 12.85
N ARG A 51 3.47 0.93 11.59
CA ARG A 51 3.63 2.19 10.85
C ARG A 51 2.74 2.19 9.64
N VAL A 52 2.17 3.33 9.30
CA VAL A 52 1.27 3.48 8.16
C VAL A 52 2.02 4.13 7.01
N ILE A 53 1.83 3.64 5.79
CA ILE A 53 2.35 4.28 4.58
C ILE A 53 1.22 4.58 3.61
N LEU A 54 1.16 5.83 3.14
CA LEU A 54 0.13 6.32 2.24
C LEU A 54 0.68 7.41 1.30
N PRO A 55 0.01 7.70 0.17
CA PRO A 55 0.41 8.80 -0.70
C PRO A 55 0.28 10.17 -0.03
N LYS A 56 1.22 11.07 -0.30
CA LYS A 56 1.17 12.47 0.12
C LYS A 56 0.29 13.28 -0.81
N TYR A 57 -1.01 13.23 -0.60
CA TYR A 57 -1.96 14.00 -1.39
C TYR A 57 -1.91 15.50 -1.09
N SER A 58 -2.16 16.33 -2.10
CA SER A 58 -2.26 17.79 -1.93
C SER A 58 -3.40 18.24 -1.00
N LYS A 59 -4.35 17.36 -0.71
CA LYS A 59 -5.48 17.61 0.21
C LYS A 59 -5.11 17.48 1.68
N ILE A 60 -3.93 16.96 2.01
CA ILE A 60 -3.46 16.85 3.39
C ILE A 60 -3.28 18.27 3.95
N SER A 61 -3.87 18.53 5.12
CA SER A 61 -3.76 19.83 5.77
C SER A 61 -2.31 20.17 6.08
N SER A 62 -1.92 21.42 5.82
CA SER A 62 -0.59 21.94 6.18
C SER A 62 -0.29 21.84 7.68
N ASP A 63 -1.32 21.85 8.53
CA ASP A 63 -1.14 21.68 9.97
C ASP A 63 -0.64 20.29 10.35
N LEU A 64 -1.08 19.25 9.63
CA LEU A 64 -0.58 17.88 9.83
C LEU A 64 0.87 17.72 9.34
N LEU A 65 1.28 18.54 8.37
CA LEU A 65 2.63 18.48 7.78
C LEU A 65 3.65 19.38 8.49
N LYS A 66 3.25 20.21 9.46
CA LYS A 66 4.16 21.16 10.15
C LYS A 66 5.42 20.50 10.73
N ASN A 67 5.28 19.29 11.25
CA ASN A 67 6.36 18.55 11.89
C ASN A 67 6.83 17.37 11.01
N ALA A 68 6.47 17.35 9.74
CA ALA A 68 6.90 16.32 8.82
C ALA A 68 8.43 16.36 8.66
N LYS A 69 9.05 15.20 8.78
CA LYS A 69 10.50 15.02 8.60
C LYS A 69 10.74 14.37 7.26
N HIS A 70 11.50 15.00 6.38
CA HIS A 70 11.99 14.37 5.18
C HIS A 70 13.05 13.33 5.56
N LEU A 71 12.78 12.04 5.32
CA LEU A 71 13.69 10.95 5.63
C LEU A 71 14.71 10.72 4.52
N GLY A 72 14.34 10.98 3.30
CA GLY A 72 15.17 10.81 2.11
C GLY A 72 14.34 10.67 0.85
N HIS A 73 15.04 10.54 -0.27
CA HIS A 73 14.44 10.33 -1.58
C HIS A 73 15.35 9.52 -2.47
N LYS A 74 14.79 8.98 -3.54
CA LYS A 74 15.50 8.36 -4.65
C LYS A 74 14.67 8.45 -5.93
N GLU A 75 15.25 8.03 -7.04
CA GLU A 75 14.51 7.76 -8.26
C GLU A 75 14.19 6.27 -8.36
N ILE A 76 12.98 5.94 -8.77
CA ILE A 76 12.56 4.57 -9.06
C ILE A 76 12.09 4.48 -10.51
N TRP A 77 12.31 3.33 -11.13
CA TRP A 77 11.86 3.06 -12.49
C TRP A 77 10.38 2.68 -12.50
N VAL A 78 9.56 3.45 -13.21
CA VAL A 78 8.11 3.28 -13.31
C VAL A 78 7.65 3.68 -14.69
N ALA A 79 6.83 2.84 -15.34
CA ALA A 79 6.23 3.16 -16.63
C ALA A 79 7.25 3.71 -17.65
N HIS A 80 8.40 3.01 -17.76
CA HIS A 80 9.51 3.31 -18.70
C HIS A 80 10.27 4.62 -18.47
N HIS A 81 10.17 5.21 -17.27
CA HIS A 81 10.96 6.39 -16.91
C HIS A 81 11.33 6.41 -15.43
N ASN A 82 12.32 7.24 -15.08
CA ASN A 82 12.67 7.46 -13.68
C ASN A 82 11.71 8.46 -13.06
N GLU A 83 11.17 8.10 -11.92
CA GLU A 83 10.29 8.94 -11.11
C GLU A 83 10.89 9.20 -9.73
N TYR A 84 10.83 10.45 -9.31
CA TYR A 84 11.17 10.85 -7.95
C TYR A 84 10.24 10.17 -6.94
N VAL A 85 10.78 9.65 -5.86
CA VAL A 85 10.04 9.23 -4.69
C VAL A 85 10.71 9.75 -3.43
N GLY A 86 10.01 10.59 -2.69
CA GLY A 86 10.41 11.05 -1.36
C GLY A 86 9.59 10.38 -0.28
N ILE A 87 10.17 10.27 0.91
CA ILE A 87 9.45 9.81 2.10
C ILE A 87 9.52 10.88 3.17
N GLU A 88 8.35 11.30 3.63
CA GLU A 88 8.20 12.15 4.80
C GLU A 88 7.59 11.36 5.95
N GLU A 89 8.07 11.62 7.16
CA GLU A 89 7.59 10.99 8.40
C GLU A 89 6.76 11.99 9.20
N VAL A 90 5.59 11.57 9.64
CA VAL A 90 4.74 12.31 10.59
C VAL A 90 4.36 11.37 11.72
N GLU A 91 4.55 11.80 12.96
CA GLU A 91 4.03 11.07 14.12
C GLU A 91 2.70 11.68 14.56
N LEU A 92 1.68 10.83 14.70
CA LEU A 92 0.37 11.22 15.20
C LEU A 92 -0.14 10.16 16.19
N GLU A 93 -0.41 10.57 17.44
CA GLU A 93 -0.98 9.69 18.48
C GLU A 93 -0.25 8.35 18.64
N GLU A 94 1.08 8.40 18.75
CA GLU A 94 2.00 7.27 18.89
C GLU A 94 2.15 6.38 17.64
N VAL A 95 1.48 6.71 16.53
CA VAL A 95 1.62 6.01 15.26
C VAL A 95 2.50 6.83 14.30
N ILE A 96 3.46 6.18 13.67
CA ILE A 96 4.30 6.78 12.63
C ILE A 96 3.61 6.59 11.28
N TYR A 97 3.47 7.69 10.54
CA TYR A 97 2.96 7.73 9.19
C TYR A 97 4.07 8.12 8.22
N TYR A 98 4.26 7.31 7.20
CA TYR A 98 5.13 7.60 6.06
C TYR A 98 4.28 8.11 4.91
N LEU A 99 4.61 9.28 4.42
CA LEU A 99 3.96 9.92 3.29
C LEU A 99 4.84 9.78 2.05
N VAL A 100 4.33 9.08 1.04
CA VAL A 100 5.02 8.90 -0.25
C VAL A 100 4.85 10.17 -1.08
N ASP A 101 5.92 10.94 -1.21
CA ASP A 101 5.94 12.23 -1.89
C ASP A 101 6.28 12.07 -3.38
N ASN A 102 5.33 12.43 -4.22
CA ASN A 102 5.50 12.65 -5.65
C ASN A 102 4.40 13.59 -6.14
N GLU A 103 4.77 14.81 -6.55
CA GLU A 103 3.78 15.82 -6.97
C GLU A 103 3.06 15.42 -8.26
N ARG A 104 3.73 14.75 -9.20
CA ARG A 104 3.13 14.32 -10.46
C ARG A 104 1.91 13.43 -10.23
N TYR A 105 2.01 12.46 -9.31
CA TYR A 105 0.96 11.49 -9.06
C TYR A 105 -0.03 11.92 -7.97
N PHE A 106 0.40 12.69 -6.96
CA PHE A 106 -0.44 12.92 -5.78
C PHE A 106 -0.84 14.38 -5.55
N LYS A 107 -0.29 15.34 -6.30
CA LYS A 107 -0.79 16.71 -6.31
C LYS A 107 -1.95 16.85 -7.30
N ARG A 108 -3.05 16.19 -7.00
CA ARG A 108 -4.24 16.09 -7.86
C ARG A 108 -5.49 16.61 -7.13
N ALA A 109 -6.52 16.94 -7.93
CA ALA A 109 -7.80 17.40 -7.41
C ALA A 109 -8.55 16.31 -6.65
N ASN A 110 -8.40 15.04 -7.10
CA ASN A 110 -9.09 13.91 -6.50
C ASN A 110 -8.09 12.89 -5.92
N VAL A 111 -8.55 12.20 -4.87
CA VAL A 111 -7.80 11.07 -4.30
C VAL A 111 -7.84 9.88 -5.25
N TYR A 112 -9.00 9.62 -5.84
CA TYR A 112 -9.28 8.55 -6.80
C TYR A 112 -10.08 9.08 -7.99
N GLY A 113 -10.10 8.32 -9.09
CA GLY A 113 -10.88 8.63 -10.29
C GLY A 113 -10.16 9.54 -11.27
N GLU A 114 -8.84 9.64 -11.18
CA GLU A 114 -8.03 10.31 -12.19
C GLU A 114 -7.77 9.34 -13.37
N PHE A 115 -7.54 9.88 -14.56
CA PHE A 115 -7.36 9.08 -15.77
C PHE A 115 -6.14 8.15 -15.71
N ASP A 116 -5.15 8.50 -14.89
CA ASP A 116 -3.89 7.80 -14.70
C ASP A 116 -3.82 6.99 -13.38
N ASP A 117 -4.96 6.65 -12.78
CA ASP A 117 -5.00 5.90 -11.52
C ASP A 117 -4.23 4.57 -11.57
N CYS A 118 -4.17 3.91 -12.72
CA CYS A 118 -3.35 2.73 -12.92
C CYS A 118 -1.87 3.02 -12.58
N GLU A 119 -1.31 4.04 -13.22
CA GLU A 119 0.09 4.42 -13.05
C GLU A 119 0.36 4.99 -11.66
N ARG A 120 -0.56 5.78 -11.11
CA ARG A 120 -0.46 6.36 -9.76
C ARG A 120 -0.34 5.31 -8.67
N PHE A 121 -1.20 4.31 -8.69
CA PHE A 121 -1.21 3.29 -7.64
C PHE A 121 -0.22 2.14 -7.90
N LEU A 122 0.15 1.91 -9.12
CA LEU A 122 1.33 1.13 -9.47
C LEU A 122 2.61 1.79 -8.89
N PHE A 123 2.78 3.12 -9.11
CA PHE A 123 3.88 3.88 -8.51
C PHE A 123 3.88 3.77 -7.00
N PHE A 124 2.72 3.94 -6.34
CA PHE A 124 2.61 3.78 -4.90
C PHE A 124 3.07 2.40 -4.43
N CYS A 125 2.62 1.33 -5.08
CA CYS A 125 3.01 -0.03 -4.72
C CYS A 125 4.52 -0.28 -4.90
N LYS A 126 5.12 0.21 -5.99
CA LYS A 126 6.59 0.16 -6.19
C LYS A 126 7.32 1.01 -5.14
N ALA A 127 6.84 2.22 -4.86
CA ALA A 127 7.44 3.12 -3.87
C ALA A 127 7.48 2.48 -2.48
N VAL A 128 6.41 1.80 -2.05
CA VAL A 128 6.39 1.08 -0.76
C VAL A 128 7.53 0.07 -0.67
N VAL A 129 7.76 -0.71 -1.71
CA VAL A 129 8.82 -1.73 -1.72
C VAL A 129 10.20 -1.11 -1.83
N GLU A 130 10.38 -0.15 -2.74
CA GLU A 130 11.68 0.46 -3.04
C GLU A 130 12.21 1.40 -1.95
N THR A 131 11.33 1.93 -1.09
CA THR A 131 11.72 2.93 -0.07
C THR A 131 11.85 2.36 1.35
N MET A 132 11.75 1.05 1.54
CA MET A 132 11.97 0.42 2.85
C MET A 132 13.36 0.72 3.42
N ASP A 133 14.38 0.88 2.58
CA ASP A 133 15.73 1.28 2.99
C ASP A 133 15.78 2.74 3.48
N ILE A 134 15.02 3.64 2.87
CA ILE A 134 14.94 5.06 3.28
C ILE A 134 14.32 5.17 4.67
N THR A 135 13.26 4.43 4.93
CA THR A 135 12.57 4.46 6.22
C THR A 135 13.40 3.83 7.35
N GLY A 136 14.36 2.96 7.01
CA GLY A 136 15.07 2.12 7.98
C GLY A 136 14.16 1.14 8.73
N PHE A 137 12.88 1.09 8.39
CA PHE A 137 11.90 0.19 8.97
C PHE A 137 11.85 -1.11 8.16
N LYS A 138 12.26 -2.20 8.78
CA LYS A 138 12.18 -3.54 8.19
C LYS A 138 10.95 -4.25 8.75
N PRO A 139 9.82 -4.28 8.01
CA PRO A 139 8.62 -4.93 8.48
C PRO A 139 8.73 -6.45 8.43
N ASP A 140 8.14 -7.13 9.40
CA ASP A 140 7.88 -8.58 9.33
C ASP A 140 6.65 -8.86 8.46
N ILE A 141 5.70 -7.90 8.47
CA ILE A 141 4.44 -7.99 7.73
C ILE A 141 4.18 -6.67 7.00
N ILE A 142 3.77 -6.74 5.73
CA ILE A 142 3.12 -5.64 5.03
C ILE A 142 1.62 -5.94 4.94
N HIS A 143 0.81 -5.09 5.57
CA HIS A 143 -0.65 -5.18 5.55
C HIS A 143 -1.21 -4.26 4.45
N CYS A 144 -1.57 -4.85 3.34
CA CYS A 144 -2.11 -4.16 2.16
C CYS A 144 -3.62 -4.01 2.27
N ASN A 145 -4.15 -2.84 1.90
CA ASN A 145 -5.56 -2.49 2.04
C ASN A 145 -6.14 -2.02 0.72
N ASP A 146 -7.14 -2.73 0.21
CA ASP A 146 -7.82 -2.52 -1.06
C ASP A 146 -6.90 -2.46 -2.29
N TRP A 147 -7.48 -2.23 -3.45
CA TRP A 147 -6.82 -2.32 -4.75
C TRP A 147 -5.61 -1.37 -4.92
N GLN A 148 -5.58 -0.25 -4.18
CA GLN A 148 -4.51 0.75 -4.26
C GLN A 148 -3.15 0.21 -3.79
N SER A 149 -3.15 -0.80 -2.93
CA SER A 149 -1.93 -1.44 -2.40
C SER A 149 -1.74 -2.89 -2.88
N ALA A 150 -2.62 -3.36 -3.76
CA ALA A 150 -2.74 -4.76 -4.13
C ALA A 150 -1.57 -5.33 -4.93
N LEU A 151 -0.76 -4.49 -5.58
CA LEU A 151 0.42 -4.94 -6.33
C LEU A 151 1.68 -5.09 -5.47
N ILE A 152 1.68 -4.64 -4.22
CA ILE A 152 2.84 -4.76 -3.31
C ILE A 152 3.32 -6.22 -3.21
N PRO A 153 2.47 -7.25 -3.01
CA PRO A 153 2.91 -8.64 -2.94
C PRO A 153 3.61 -9.12 -4.22
N ILE A 154 3.18 -8.62 -5.38
CA ILE A 154 3.82 -8.93 -6.66
C ILE A 154 5.21 -8.32 -6.72
N TYR A 155 5.36 -7.03 -6.39
CA TYR A 155 6.65 -6.36 -6.44
C TYR A 155 7.65 -6.87 -5.39
N LEU A 156 7.21 -7.32 -4.23
CA LEU A 156 8.06 -8.04 -3.28
C LEU A 156 8.65 -9.30 -3.91
N LYS A 157 7.81 -10.12 -4.59
CA LYS A 157 8.26 -11.33 -5.29
C LYS A 157 9.21 -11.03 -6.45
N GLU A 158 8.92 -10.00 -7.24
CA GLU A 158 9.80 -9.58 -8.35
C GLU A 158 11.16 -9.05 -7.86
N ARG A 159 11.22 -8.51 -6.64
CA ARG A 159 12.47 -8.09 -5.97
C ARG A 159 13.16 -9.21 -5.20
N GLY A 160 12.61 -10.42 -5.17
CA GLY A 160 13.16 -11.54 -4.41
C GLY A 160 13.09 -11.36 -2.89
N ILE A 161 12.17 -10.53 -2.41
CA ILE A 161 11.92 -10.29 -0.97
C ILE A 161 10.87 -11.29 -0.51
N TYR A 162 11.31 -12.37 0.16
CA TYR A 162 10.44 -13.48 0.60
C TYR A 162 10.33 -13.61 2.12
N ASP A 163 11.12 -12.85 2.86
CA ASP A 163 11.15 -12.85 4.33
C ASP A 163 10.07 -11.93 4.96
N VAL A 164 9.42 -11.11 4.14
CA VAL A 164 8.29 -10.26 4.55
C VAL A 164 6.97 -10.95 4.20
N LYS A 165 6.11 -11.15 5.19
CA LYS A 165 4.76 -11.69 4.97
C LYS A 165 3.78 -10.60 4.55
N THR A 166 2.77 -11.00 3.77
CA THR A 166 1.75 -10.07 3.28
C THR A 166 0.36 -10.46 3.76
N ILE A 167 -0.39 -9.47 4.25
CA ILE A 167 -1.82 -9.58 4.55
C ILE A 167 -2.54 -8.64 3.57
N PHE A 168 -3.60 -9.11 2.94
CA PHE A 168 -4.44 -8.30 2.07
C PHE A 168 -5.85 -8.22 2.63
N THR A 169 -6.32 -7.00 2.93
CA THR A 169 -7.69 -6.75 3.43
C THR A 169 -8.56 -6.15 2.34
N ILE A 170 -9.71 -6.78 2.10
CA ILE A 170 -10.76 -6.29 1.21
C ILE A 170 -11.75 -5.48 2.04
N HIS A 171 -11.84 -4.17 1.77
CA HIS A 171 -12.82 -3.29 2.40
C HIS A 171 -14.07 -3.13 1.55
N ASN A 172 -13.92 -3.10 0.23
CA ASN A 172 -15.05 -2.96 -0.68
C ASN A 172 -14.81 -3.65 -2.03
N LEU A 173 -15.47 -4.77 -2.26
CA LEU A 173 -15.40 -5.55 -3.51
C LEU A 173 -15.87 -4.78 -4.76
N ARG A 174 -16.60 -3.70 -4.60
CA ARG A 174 -17.04 -2.87 -5.75
C ARG A 174 -15.87 -2.22 -6.48
N PHE A 175 -14.79 -1.90 -5.76
CA PHE A 175 -13.64 -1.20 -6.31
C PHE A 175 -12.50 -2.19 -6.55
N GLN A 176 -12.35 -2.62 -7.80
CA GLN A 176 -11.47 -3.70 -8.19
C GLN A 176 -10.10 -3.22 -8.72
N GLY A 177 -9.99 -1.94 -9.09
CA GLY A 177 -8.83 -1.48 -9.85
C GLY A 177 -8.75 -2.21 -11.19
N PHE A 178 -9.80 -2.07 -12.03
CA PHE A 178 -9.83 -2.64 -13.37
C PHE A 178 -9.10 -1.75 -14.36
N PHE A 179 -8.18 -2.35 -15.12
CA PHE A 179 -7.44 -1.65 -16.17
C PHE A 179 -7.30 -2.55 -17.42
N PHE A 180 -7.04 -1.96 -18.58
CA PHE A 180 -6.80 -2.71 -19.80
C PHE A 180 -5.56 -3.60 -19.67
N ASN A 181 -5.56 -4.75 -20.30
CA ASN A 181 -4.50 -5.76 -20.13
C ASN A 181 -3.14 -5.36 -20.73
N ASN A 182 -3.09 -4.39 -21.65
CA ASN A 182 -1.84 -3.86 -22.21
C ASN A 182 -0.97 -3.14 -21.18
N VAL A 183 -1.55 -2.68 -20.05
CA VAL A 183 -0.78 -2.04 -18.99
C VAL A 183 0.23 -2.98 -18.31
N ILE A 184 0.11 -4.30 -18.49
CA ILE A 184 1.03 -5.28 -17.90
C ILE A 184 2.46 -5.04 -18.36
N GLU A 185 2.66 -4.95 -19.69
CA GLU A 185 3.96 -4.66 -20.27
C GLU A 185 4.26 -3.17 -20.23
N ASP A 186 3.26 -2.35 -20.56
CA ASP A 186 3.44 -0.91 -20.77
C ASP A 186 3.69 -0.15 -19.46
N LEU A 187 3.04 -0.54 -18.36
CA LEU A 187 3.13 0.18 -17.10
C LEU A 187 3.64 -0.67 -15.93
N LEU A 188 3.07 -1.87 -15.72
CA LEU A 188 3.44 -2.72 -14.59
C LEU A 188 4.84 -3.30 -14.71
N GLU A 189 5.34 -3.48 -15.95
CA GLU A 189 6.68 -3.98 -16.24
C GLU A 189 6.93 -5.35 -15.59
N ILE A 190 5.92 -6.20 -15.61
CA ILE A 190 5.97 -7.58 -15.11
C ILE A 190 5.74 -8.57 -16.24
N ASP A 191 6.20 -9.81 -16.06
CA ASP A 191 6.05 -10.86 -17.06
C ASP A 191 4.58 -11.22 -17.28
N ARG A 192 4.08 -10.91 -18.50
CA ARG A 192 2.70 -11.23 -18.90
C ARG A 192 2.41 -12.73 -18.79
N ALA A 193 3.34 -13.58 -19.23
CA ALA A 193 3.14 -15.03 -19.18
C ALA A 193 3.00 -15.56 -17.76
N LYS A 194 3.61 -14.89 -16.79
CA LYS A 194 3.55 -15.25 -15.37
C LYS A 194 2.30 -14.68 -14.67
N TYR A 195 1.89 -13.44 -15.00
CA TYR A 195 0.89 -12.72 -14.21
C TYR A 195 -0.48 -12.57 -14.89
N PHE A 196 -0.57 -12.64 -16.22
CA PHE A 196 -1.85 -12.57 -16.94
C PHE A 196 -2.47 -13.96 -17.15
N GLN A 197 -2.79 -14.63 -16.06
CA GLN A 197 -3.39 -15.97 -16.03
C GLN A 197 -4.72 -15.94 -15.27
N GLU A 198 -5.56 -16.98 -15.44
CA GLU A 198 -6.85 -17.09 -14.75
C GLU A 198 -6.69 -17.14 -13.22
N ASP A 199 -5.59 -17.68 -12.74
CA ASP A 199 -5.17 -17.69 -11.34
C ASP A 199 -4.21 -16.54 -10.99
N GLY A 200 -4.19 -15.47 -11.80
CA GLY A 200 -3.37 -14.29 -11.62
C GLY A 200 -4.17 -12.99 -11.68
N LEU A 201 -3.62 -11.99 -12.39
CA LEU A 201 -4.26 -10.67 -12.54
C LEU A 201 -5.43 -10.67 -13.53
N LYS A 202 -5.52 -11.66 -14.42
CA LYS A 202 -6.51 -11.69 -15.50
C LYS A 202 -7.93 -11.70 -14.94
N TYR A 203 -8.76 -10.80 -15.47
CA TYR A 203 -10.18 -10.73 -15.22
C TYR A 203 -10.91 -10.43 -16.54
N TYR A 204 -11.39 -11.48 -17.22
CA TYR A 204 -11.82 -11.42 -18.62
C TYR A 204 -10.70 -10.84 -19.50
N ASP A 205 -10.97 -9.80 -20.28
CA ASP A 205 -9.98 -9.11 -21.13
C ASP A 205 -9.25 -7.95 -20.41
N MET A 206 -9.45 -7.81 -19.12
CA MET A 206 -8.84 -6.77 -18.27
C MET A 206 -7.92 -7.39 -17.21
N ILE A 207 -7.28 -6.55 -16.43
CA ILE A 207 -6.64 -6.93 -15.17
C ILE A 207 -7.40 -6.34 -14.00
N SER A 208 -7.35 -7.02 -12.87
CA SER A 208 -7.84 -6.54 -11.57
C SER A 208 -6.69 -6.48 -10.58
N PHE A 209 -6.39 -5.28 -10.07
CA PHE A 209 -5.39 -5.13 -9.01
C PHE A 209 -5.83 -5.83 -7.74
N LEU A 210 -7.11 -5.68 -7.36
CA LEU A 210 -7.66 -6.35 -6.18
C LEU A 210 -7.49 -7.86 -6.26
N LYS A 211 -7.77 -8.48 -7.43
CA LYS A 211 -7.52 -9.91 -7.65
C LYS A 211 -6.05 -10.26 -7.46
N GLY A 212 -5.14 -9.41 -7.92
CA GLY A 212 -3.71 -9.57 -7.66
C GLY A 212 -3.38 -9.61 -6.16
N GLY A 213 -3.94 -8.70 -5.38
CA GLY A 213 -3.80 -8.70 -3.92
C GLY A 213 -4.30 -10.01 -3.28
N VAL A 214 -5.46 -10.51 -3.73
CA VAL A 214 -6.02 -11.78 -3.25
C VAL A 214 -5.14 -12.98 -3.61
N VAL A 215 -4.66 -13.05 -4.85
CA VAL A 215 -3.91 -14.23 -5.34
C VAL A 215 -2.48 -14.28 -4.79
N TYR A 216 -1.83 -13.14 -4.65
CA TYR A 216 -0.38 -13.10 -4.38
C TYR A 216 -0.01 -12.82 -2.93
N SER A 217 -0.97 -12.50 -2.05
CA SER A 217 -0.72 -12.33 -0.61
C SER A 217 -0.66 -13.65 0.14
N ASP A 218 0.04 -13.66 1.28
CA ASP A 218 0.11 -14.85 2.16
C ASP A 218 -1.20 -15.07 2.93
N TYR A 219 -1.89 -14.00 3.30
CA TYR A 219 -3.15 -14.03 4.05
C TYR A 219 -4.16 -13.03 3.49
N ILE A 220 -5.43 -13.41 3.54
CA ILE A 220 -6.55 -12.56 3.10
C ILE A 220 -7.48 -12.34 4.27
N THR A 221 -7.95 -11.10 4.42
CA THR A 221 -8.96 -10.73 5.43
C THR A 221 -10.03 -9.83 4.82
N THR A 222 -11.13 -9.69 5.52
CA THR A 222 -12.19 -8.74 5.17
C THR A 222 -12.76 -8.09 6.44
N VAL A 223 -13.56 -7.05 6.28
CA VAL A 223 -14.00 -6.18 7.38
C VAL A 223 -15.25 -6.65 8.11
N SER A 224 -15.93 -7.69 7.64
CA SER A 224 -17.10 -8.26 8.34
C SER A 224 -17.35 -9.70 7.94
N ASP A 225 -18.02 -10.46 8.83
CA ASP A 225 -18.41 -11.86 8.60
C ASP A 225 -19.34 -12.02 7.38
N SER A 226 -20.12 -10.99 7.06
CA SER A 226 -21.00 -11.00 5.87
C SER A 226 -20.25 -10.80 4.56
N TYR A 227 -18.97 -10.41 4.60
CA TYR A 227 -18.07 -10.28 3.44
C TYR A 227 -17.13 -11.49 3.29
N ALA A 228 -17.02 -12.32 4.31
CA ALA A 228 -16.22 -13.55 4.28
C ALA A 228 -17.01 -14.70 3.68
#